data_e92108c0f45e1bd991db1ee057ee8967
#
_entry.id   e92108c0f45e1bd991db1ee057ee8967
#
_cell.length_a   1.000
_cell.length_b   1.000
_cell.length_c   1.000
_cell.angle_alpha   90.00
_cell.angle_beta   90.00
_cell.angle_gamma   90.00
#
_symmetry.space_group_name_H-M   'P 1'
#
loop_
_entity.id
_entity.type
_entity.pdbx_description
1 polymer ?
#
loop_
_entity_poly.entity_id
_entity_poly.type
_entity_poly.pdbx_seq_one_letter_code
_entity_poly.pdbx_strand_id
1 'polypeptide(L)'
;MKNSIKYLSAIALAAVSCGRKEAAQRPNVLLIVADDLGMGDLSIYGDGAIQTPNIDSLARGGRMFCNAYATSATSTPSRYAMFTGLYPWRNADAKILPGDAPLLIPVDIPTLPKMMQEAGYNTGAIGKWHLGMGDGNVDWNTQITPSANTVGFDYTCLIAATNDRVPTVYVRDGQVVGLDPEDPIEVSYEHNFDGEPTALSNPEMLKMRWHHGHNNSIVNGIPRIGFMRGGQKARWVDEDMADFFVGDVKDFIDRQSADKPFFLYYGLHQPHVPRAPHSRFVGSTDLGPRGDAVVEADWCVGEVLSYLDAKGLLDNTLVIFTSDNGPVINDGYYDDAEERLGSHDPRCGTRGGKYSLYDGGTHIPLIVYWKGHVRAGLSEDIVSQLDFFASLGHLVGGNVPENIDSRDHLDTFLGNKGEARGSIVLEAQGRLCYRSGDYALIPPYKGPKANITKNELGNLDHWSLFNLKEDRGQLNDLSATSPEVLEELKSDFLAATGTFYKTDVKEEELK
;
A
#
# COMPACT_ATOMS: atom_id res chain seq x y z
N MET A 1 70.58 -65.08 -19.25
CA MET A 1 69.14 -65.13 -19.04
C MET A 1 68.78 -63.91 -18.24
N LYS A 2 68.26 -62.83 -18.84
CA LYS A 2 67.93 -61.54 -18.22
C LYS A 2 66.43 -61.36 -18.32
N ASN A 3 65.76 -61.35 -17.15
CA ASN A 3 64.35 -61.05 -17.07
C ASN A 3 64.19 -59.52 -16.94
N SER A 4 63.52 -58.92 -17.90
CA SER A 4 63.12 -57.51 -17.87
C SER A 4 61.69 -57.39 -17.35
N ILE A 5 61.52 -56.80 -16.20
CA ILE A 5 60.24 -56.42 -15.60
C ILE A 5 59.85 -55.06 -16.14
N LYS A 6 58.72 -54.99 -16.89
CA LYS A 6 58.11 -53.75 -17.33
C LYS A 6 57.16 -53.21 -16.24
N TYR A 7 57.46 -52.05 -15.70
CA TYR A 7 56.55 -51.30 -14.84
C TYR A 7 55.56 -50.52 -15.70
N LEU A 8 54.28 -50.86 -15.58
CA LEU A 8 53.17 -50.02 -16.09
C LEU A 8 52.85 -49.02 -14.98
N SER A 9 53.11 -47.75 -15.27
CA SER A 9 52.62 -46.63 -14.42
C SER A 9 51.20 -46.27 -14.84
N ALA A 10 50.23 -46.57 -13.96
CA ALA A 10 48.85 -46.09 -14.12
C ALA A 10 48.79 -44.66 -13.62
N ILE A 11 48.57 -43.73 -14.53
CA ILE A 11 48.26 -42.31 -14.17
C ILE A 11 46.74 -42.25 -13.91
N ALA A 12 46.39 -42.15 -12.63
CA ALA A 12 45.00 -41.84 -12.25
C ALA A 12 44.74 -40.34 -12.47
N LEU A 13 43.92 -40.02 -13.51
CA LEU A 13 43.35 -38.69 -13.69
C LEU A 13 42.29 -38.50 -12.59
N ALA A 14 42.59 -37.75 -11.56
CA ALA A 14 41.60 -37.21 -10.64
C ALA A 14 40.82 -36.07 -11.35
N ALA A 15 39.63 -36.40 -11.81
CA ALA A 15 38.67 -35.37 -12.26
C ALA A 15 38.26 -34.56 -11.03
N VAL A 16 38.83 -33.38 -10.86
CA VAL A 16 38.36 -32.39 -9.90
C VAL A 16 37.06 -31.82 -10.50
N SER A 17 35.92 -32.36 -10.09
CA SER A 17 34.62 -31.77 -10.31
C SER A 17 34.58 -30.47 -9.47
N CYS A 18 34.95 -29.34 -10.07
CA CYS A 18 34.58 -28.04 -9.58
C CYS A 18 33.06 -27.93 -9.71
N GLY A 19 32.35 -28.36 -8.69
CA GLY A 19 30.95 -27.96 -8.50
C GLY A 19 30.91 -26.43 -8.44
N ARG A 20 30.57 -25.78 -9.55
CA ARG A 20 30.05 -24.41 -9.46
C ARG A 20 28.89 -24.52 -8.49
N LYS A 21 29.02 -23.96 -7.26
CA LYS A 21 27.84 -23.56 -6.51
C LYS A 21 27.10 -22.60 -7.45
N GLU A 22 25.97 -23.05 -7.98
CA GLU A 22 25.03 -22.14 -8.60
C GLU A 22 24.85 -20.99 -7.61
N ALA A 23 25.22 -19.78 -8.03
CA ALA A 23 24.92 -18.59 -7.24
C ALA A 23 23.42 -18.65 -6.99
N ALA A 24 23.01 -18.62 -5.71
CA ALA A 24 21.59 -18.68 -5.38
C ALA A 24 20.87 -17.64 -6.21
N GLN A 25 19.89 -18.07 -7.01
CA GLN A 25 19.16 -17.19 -7.89
C GLN A 25 18.44 -16.16 -7.02
N ARG A 26 18.68 -14.86 -7.28
CA ARG A 26 18.03 -13.78 -6.54
C ARG A 26 16.51 -13.88 -6.76
N PRO A 27 15.68 -13.71 -5.71
CA PRO A 27 14.24 -13.84 -5.87
C PRO A 27 13.64 -12.69 -6.70
N ASN A 28 12.55 -12.95 -7.37
CA ASN A 28 11.62 -11.88 -7.73
C ASN A 28 11.00 -11.33 -6.47
N VAL A 29 10.55 -10.06 -6.51
CA VAL A 29 9.85 -9.42 -5.41
C VAL A 29 8.51 -8.89 -5.92
N LEU A 30 7.42 -9.36 -5.34
CA LEU A 30 6.05 -8.90 -5.61
C LEU A 30 5.51 -8.22 -4.35
N LEU A 31 5.34 -6.91 -4.40
CA LEU A 31 4.75 -6.09 -3.33
C LEU A 31 3.31 -5.73 -3.72
N ILE A 32 2.33 -6.36 -3.05
CA ILE A 32 0.90 -6.11 -3.24
C ILE A 32 0.41 -5.23 -2.11
N VAL A 33 -0.14 -4.07 -2.45
CA VAL A 33 -0.64 -3.09 -1.48
C VAL A 33 -2.11 -2.80 -1.75
N ALA A 34 -2.98 -3.26 -0.86
CA ALA A 34 -4.41 -2.94 -0.88
C ALA A 34 -4.66 -1.49 -0.43
N ASP A 35 -5.86 -1.01 -0.63
CA ASP A 35 -6.28 0.36 -0.39
C ASP A 35 -7.44 0.41 0.60
N ASP A 36 -7.21 0.97 1.80
CA ASP A 36 -8.20 1.02 2.90
C ASP A 36 -8.65 -0.37 3.42
N LEU A 37 -7.83 -1.40 3.29
CA LEU A 37 -8.14 -2.76 3.74
C LEU A 37 -7.76 -2.95 5.20
N GLY A 38 -8.71 -3.38 6.01
CA GLY A 38 -8.47 -3.72 7.42
C GLY A 38 -8.00 -5.16 7.61
N MET A 39 -7.37 -5.42 8.75
CA MET A 39 -7.01 -6.80 9.14
C MET A 39 -8.24 -7.69 9.25
N GLY A 40 -9.34 -7.18 9.84
CA GLY A 40 -10.58 -7.93 10.03
C GLY A 40 -11.32 -8.25 8.73
N ASP A 41 -10.99 -7.58 7.62
CA ASP A 41 -11.54 -7.89 6.30
C ASP A 41 -11.00 -9.22 5.71
N LEU A 42 -9.88 -9.72 6.24
CA LEU A 42 -9.27 -10.97 5.79
C LEU A 42 -9.71 -12.12 6.69
N SER A 43 -10.21 -13.22 6.11
CA SER A 43 -10.71 -14.36 6.86
C SER A 43 -9.68 -14.97 7.82
N ILE A 44 -8.39 -14.88 7.51
CA ILE A 44 -7.32 -15.42 8.35
C ILE A 44 -7.05 -14.58 9.62
N TYR A 45 -7.38 -13.29 9.63
CA TYR A 45 -7.22 -12.41 10.79
C TYR A 45 -8.55 -12.10 11.48
N GLY A 46 -9.65 -12.04 10.72
CA GLY A 46 -10.96 -11.57 11.16
C GLY A 46 -11.93 -12.70 11.56
N ASP A 47 -13.20 -12.38 11.48
CA ASP A 47 -14.33 -13.27 11.87
C ASP A 47 -14.78 -14.22 10.75
N GLY A 48 -14.19 -14.10 9.56
CA GLY A 48 -14.52 -14.92 8.39
C GLY A 48 -15.80 -14.48 7.67
N ALA A 49 -16.36 -13.32 7.97
CA ALA A 49 -17.52 -12.77 7.25
C ALA A 49 -17.25 -12.56 5.76
N ILE A 50 -16.01 -12.25 5.42
CA ILE A 50 -15.50 -12.20 4.05
C ILE A 50 -14.53 -13.36 3.85
N GLN A 51 -14.70 -14.14 2.78
CA GLN A 51 -13.79 -15.22 2.45
C GLN A 51 -12.67 -14.73 1.52
N THR A 52 -11.42 -14.89 1.98
CA THR A 52 -10.20 -14.44 1.25
C THR A 52 -9.22 -15.60 1.06
N PRO A 53 -9.62 -16.70 0.37
CA PRO A 53 -8.86 -17.95 0.32
C PRO A 53 -7.47 -17.81 -0.30
N ASN A 54 -7.27 -16.88 -1.23
CA ASN A 54 -5.99 -16.69 -1.92
C ASN A 54 -4.98 -15.98 -1.00
N ILE A 55 -5.38 -14.90 -0.34
CA ILE A 55 -4.56 -14.19 0.65
C ILE A 55 -4.31 -15.10 1.86
N ASP A 56 -5.31 -15.84 2.31
CA ASP A 56 -5.17 -16.84 3.38
C ASP A 56 -4.14 -17.92 3.04
N SER A 57 -4.03 -18.31 1.76
CA SER A 57 -3.04 -19.29 1.35
C SER A 57 -1.61 -18.77 1.49
N LEU A 58 -1.38 -17.50 1.16
CA LEU A 58 -0.09 -16.82 1.44
C LEU A 58 0.21 -16.83 2.94
N ALA A 59 -0.78 -16.51 3.76
CA ALA A 59 -0.64 -16.45 5.21
C ALA A 59 -0.31 -17.82 5.82
N ARG A 60 -1.00 -18.87 5.36
CA ARG A 60 -0.74 -20.25 5.84
C ARG A 60 0.64 -20.76 5.47
N GLY A 61 1.18 -20.35 4.32
CA GLY A 61 2.53 -20.71 3.85
C GLY A 61 3.61 -19.72 4.25
N GLY A 62 3.25 -18.58 4.80
CA GLY A 62 4.11 -17.44 5.09
C GLY A 62 4.13 -16.97 6.53
N ARG A 63 4.68 -15.79 6.74
CA ARG A 63 4.73 -15.10 8.03
C ARG A 63 3.64 -14.04 8.09
N MET A 64 2.77 -14.13 9.08
CA MET A 64 1.74 -13.15 9.41
C MET A 64 2.23 -12.27 10.55
N PHE A 65 1.89 -10.99 10.52
CA PHE A 65 2.23 -10.04 11.59
C PHE A 65 0.95 -9.49 12.23
N CYS A 66 0.91 -9.53 13.58
CA CYS A 66 -0.19 -8.96 14.36
C CYS A 66 -0.01 -7.48 14.66
N ASN A 67 1.22 -6.98 14.59
CA ASN A 67 1.58 -5.59 14.91
C ASN A 67 2.32 -4.95 13.74
N ALA A 68 1.67 -4.95 12.57
CA ALA A 68 2.19 -4.30 11.37
C ALA A 68 1.59 -2.90 11.19
N TYR A 69 2.42 -1.93 10.83
CA TYR A 69 2.04 -0.54 10.75
C TYR A 69 2.38 0.11 9.41
N ALA A 70 1.41 0.78 8.82
CA ALA A 70 1.65 1.88 7.90
C ALA A 70 2.20 3.09 8.68
N THR A 71 2.89 4.00 8.01
CA THR A 71 3.41 5.22 8.67
C THR A 71 2.37 6.30 8.85
N SER A 72 1.29 6.25 8.08
CA SER A 72 0.19 7.20 8.12
C SER A 72 -1.17 6.50 8.04
N ALA A 73 -2.17 7.15 8.62
CA ALA A 73 -3.57 6.74 8.51
C ALA A 73 -4.22 7.19 7.18
N THR A 74 -3.40 7.52 6.16
CA THR A 74 -3.84 7.91 4.80
C THR A 74 -2.84 7.45 3.74
N SER A 75 -3.35 7.24 2.51
CA SER A 75 -2.66 6.58 1.40
C SER A 75 -1.36 7.26 0.95
N THR A 76 -1.43 8.53 0.53
CA THR A 76 -0.28 9.23 -0.06
C THR A 76 0.94 9.25 0.89
N PRO A 77 0.81 9.65 2.17
CA PRO A 77 1.95 9.66 3.07
C PRO A 77 2.54 8.27 3.31
N SER A 78 1.70 7.23 3.45
CA SER A 78 2.18 5.86 3.63
C SER A 78 2.95 5.35 2.42
N ARG A 79 2.43 5.59 1.21
CA ARG A 79 3.11 5.18 -0.04
C ARG A 79 4.41 5.96 -0.25
N TYR A 80 4.45 7.25 0.11
CA TYR A 80 5.67 8.05 0.12
C TYR A 80 6.75 7.40 0.99
N ALA A 81 6.41 7.06 2.23
CA ALA A 81 7.34 6.42 3.16
C ALA A 81 7.84 5.06 2.66
N MET A 82 6.95 4.26 2.07
CA MET A 82 7.27 2.93 1.53
C MET A 82 8.34 3.01 0.43
N PHE A 83 8.28 4.00 -0.45
CA PHE A 83 9.22 4.12 -1.57
C PHE A 83 10.47 4.93 -1.24
N THR A 84 10.42 5.85 -0.27
CA THR A 84 11.57 6.70 0.08
C THR A 84 12.34 6.22 1.30
N GLY A 85 11.73 5.37 2.14
CA GLY A 85 12.29 5.00 3.43
C GLY A 85 12.32 6.15 4.44
N LEU A 86 11.58 7.24 4.19
CA LEU A 86 11.50 8.44 5.04
C LEU A 86 10.13 8.56 5.70
N TYR A 87 10.08 9.00 6.93
CA TYR A 87 8.81 9.34 7.56
C TYR A 87 8.09 10.45 6.77
N PRO A 88 6.78 10.30 6.48
CA PRO A 88 6.04 11.25 5.65
C PRO A 88 5.91 12.63 6.32
N TRP A 89 5.83 12.69 7.64
CA TRP A 89 5.73 13.94 8.40
C TRP A 89 6.99 14.82 8.34
N ARG A 90 8.09 14.32 7.77
CA ARG A 90 9.27 15.14 7.42
C ARG A 90 9.07 15.98 6.17
N ASN A 91 8.08 15.64 5.35
CA ASN A 91 7.72 16.36 4.13
C ASN A 91 6.32 16.97 4.28
N ALA A 92 6.22 18.29 4.34
CA ALA A 92 4.95 19.00 4.52
C ALA A 92 3.96 18.79 3.35
N ASP A 93 4.47 18.39 2.16
CA ASP A 93 3.66 18.14 0.97
C ASP A 93 3.15 16.67 0.91
N ALA A 94 3.65 15.80 1.80
CA ALA A 94 3.19 14.42 1.90
C ALA A 94 1.83 14.34 2.61
N LYS A 95 0.78 14.73 1.89
CA LYS A 95 -0.62 14.74 2.32
C LYS A 95 -1.49 14.14 1.20
N ILE A 96 -2.78 13.96 1.43
CA ILE A 96 -3.70 13.43 0.42
C ILE A 96 -3.67 14.32 -0.82
N LEU A 97 -3.27 13.76 -1.95
CA LEU A 97 -3.07 14.49 -3.20
C LEU A 97 -4.30 14.44 -4.11
N PRO A 98 -4.63 15.53 -4.84
CA PRO A 98 -5.55 15.48 -5.96
C PRO A 98 -4.95 14.72 -7.15
N GLY A 99 -5.79 14.39 -8.15
CA GLY A 99 -5.36 13.61 -9.31
C GLY A 99 -4.41 14.33 -10.26
N ASP A 100 -4.36 15.65 -10.22
CA ASP A 100 -3.46 16.51 -11.01
C ASP A 100 -2.24 17.03 -10.22
N ALA A 101 -2.00 16.50 -9.03
CA ALA A 101 -0.87 16.90 -8.21
C ALA A 101 0.46 16.62 -8.91
N PRO A 102 1.49 17.49 -8.70
CA PRO A 102 2.83 17.21 -9.15
C PRO A 102 3.41 15.97 -8.48
N LEU A 103 4.43 15.37 -9.09
CA LEU A 103 5.14 14.25 -8.48
C LEU A 103 5.71 14.65 -7.11
N LEU A 104 5.25 13.95 -6.06
CA LEU A 104 5.62 14.22 -4.68
C LEU A 104 7.06 13.81 -4.34
N ILE A 105 7.51 12.69 -4.90
CA ILE A 105 8.85 12.17 -4.63
C ILE A 105 9.87 12.97 -5.42
N PRO A 106 10.82 13.65 -4.76
CA PRO A 106 11.89 14.35 -5.47
C PRO A 106 12.70 13.39 -6.35
N VAL A 107 12.97 13.79 -7.59
CA VAL A 107 13.63 12.92 -8.58
C VAL A 107 15.09 12.62 -8.31
N ASP A 108 15.72 13.39 -7.44
CA ASP A 108 17.14 13.33 -7.08
C ASP A 108 17.44 12.53 -5.82
N ILE A 109 16.40 12.08 -5.08
CA ILE A 109 16.60 11.25 -3.89
C ILE A 109 16.65 9.75 -4.25
N PRO A 110 17.32 8.93 -3.43
CA PRO A 110 17.20 7.47 -3.49
C PRO A 110 15.75 7.02 -3.24
N THR A 111 15.33 6.02 -4.01
CA THR A 111 14.01 5.38 -3.83
C THR A 111 14.16 3.87 -3.88
N LEU A 112 13.22 3.15 -3.28
CA LEU A 112 13.19 1.69 -3.33
C LEU A 112 13.28 1.16 -4.77
N PRO A 113 12.46 1.62 -5.75
CA PRO A 113 12.58 1.13 -7.12
C PRO A 113 13.91 1.48 -7.79
N LYS A 114 14.51 2.65 -7.56
CA LYS A 114 15.86 2.97 -8.07
C LYS A 114 16.90 2.02 -7.49
N MET A 115 16.87 1.77 -6.18
CA MET A 115 17.77 0.83 -5.53
C MET A 115 17.62 -0.59 -6.13
N MET A 116 16.39 -1.02 -6.42
CA MET A 116 16.14 -2.31 -7.07
C MET A 116 16.66 -2.34 -8.52
N GLN A 117 16.51 -1.27 -9.29
CA GLN A 117 17.12 -1.15 -10.62
C GLN A 117 18.65 -1.24 -10.55
N GLU A 118 19.27 -0.50 -9.66
CA GLU A 118 20.73 -0.51 -9.46
C GLU A 118 21.24 -1.90 -9.02
N ALA A 119 20.42 -2.63 -8.25
CA ALA A 119 20.68 -4.04 -7.90
C ALA A 119 20.43 -5.00 -9.09
N GLY A 120 20.02 -4.50 -10.26
CA GLY A 120 19.85 -5.28 -11.49
C GLY A 120 18.48 -5.93 -11.65
N TYR A 121 17.45 -5.42 -11.03
CA TYR A 121 16.06 -5.86 -11.22
C TYR A 121 15.39 -5.11 -12.39
N ASN A 122 14.45 -5.78 -13.06
CA ASN A 122 13.43 -5.08 -13.84
C ASN A 122 12.35 -4.58 -12.89
N THR A 123 11.95 -3.32 -12.98
CA THR A 123 11.03 -2.72 -12.01
C THR A 123 9.72 -2.34 -12.68
N GLY A 124 8.59 -2.68 -12.05
CA GLY A 124 7.25 -2.36 -12.52
C GLY A 124 6.36 -1.78 -11.43
N ALA A 125 5.49 -0.84 -11.81
CA ALA A 125 4.40 -0.34 -10.96
C ALA A 125 3.07 -0.41 -11.71
N ILE A 126 2.10 -1.11 -11.13
CA ILE A 126 0.79 -1.33 -11.74
C ILE A 126 -0.30 -1.06 -10.71
N GLY A 127 -1.36 -0.35 -11.12
CA GLY A 127 -2.51 -0.04 -10.26
C GLY A 127 -2.49 1.35 -9.64
N LYS A 128 -2.86 1.48 -8.36
CA LYS A 128 -2.91 2.77 -7.66
C LYS A 128 -1.52 3.33 -7.41
N TRP A 129 -1.32 4.61 -7.79
CA TRP A 129 -0.10 5.37 -7.52
C TRP A 129 -0.26 6.34 -6.35
N HIS A 130 -1.06 7.37 -6.48
CA HIS A 130 -1.40 8.40 -5.50
C HIS A 130 -0.18 9.16 -4.94
N LEU A 131 0.85 9.36 -5.74
CA LEU A 131 2.06 10.12 -5.38
C LEU A 131 2.33 11.26 -6.37
N GLY A 132 1.30 11.67 -7.12
CA GLY A 132 1.39 12.71 -8.12
C GLY A 132 2.17 12.31 -9.36
N MET A 133 2.06 13.12 -10.42
CA MET A 133 2.82 13.00 -11.66
C MET A 133 2.84 14.34 -12.40
N GLY A 134 3.87 14.55 -13.23
CA GLY A 134 4.09 15.85 -13.86
C GLY A 134 4.67 16.88 -12.87
N ASP A 135 4.61 18.12 -13.28
CA ASP A 135 5.18 19.28 -12.57
C ASP A 135 4.13 20.20 -11.93
N GLY A 136 2.83 19.78 -11.94
CA GLY A 136 1.69 20.56 -11.45
C GLY A 136 0.84 21.20 -12.55
N ASN A 137 1.25 21.11 -13.81
CA ASN A 137 0.51 21.55 -14.99
C ASN A 137 0.43 20.39 -15.98
N VAL A 138 -0.27 19.33 -15.61
CA VAL A 138 -0.30 18.09 -16.38
C VAL A 138 -1.12 18.27 -17.65
N ASP A 139 -0.48 18.15 -18.81
CA ASP A 139 -1.15 17.94 -20.09
C ASP A 139 -1.38 16.44 -20.32
N TRP A 140 -2.61 15.99 -20.08
CA TRP A 140 -3.01 14.59 -20.20
C TRP A 140 -3.00 14.06 -21.64
N ASN A 141 -2.77 14.93 -22.61
CA ASN A 141 -2.76 14.62 -24.05
C ASN A 141 -1.35 14.37 -24.60
N THR A 142 -0.33 14.51 -23.76
CA THR A 142 1.09 14.35 -24.14
C THR A 142 1.81 13.40 -23.15
N GLN A 143 3.11 13.26 -23.33
CA GLN A 143 3.96 12.50 -22.40
C GLN A 143 4.07 13.23 -21.05
N ILE A 144 3.62 12.56 -19.98
CA ILE A 144 3.65 13.09 -18.62
C ILE A 144 5.03 12.76 -17.98
N THR A 145 5.73 13.81 -17.59
CA THR A 145 7.03 13.70 -16.90
C THR A 145 7.23 14.93 -15.99
N PRO A 146 7.84 14.78 -14.79
CA PRO A 146 8.28 13.52 -14.16
C PRO A 146 7.11 12.61 -13.76
N SER A 147 7.38 11.30 -13.58
CA SER A 147 6.38 10.31 -13.27
C SER A 147 6.99 9.18 -12.40
N ALA A 148 6.24 8.11 -12.16
CA ALA A 148 6.75 6.93 -11.48
C ALA A 148 7.97 6.31 -12.19
N ASN A 149 8.06 6.45 -13.53
CA ASN A 149 9.25 6.03 -14.29
C ASN A 149 10.49 6.82 -13.87
N THR A 150 10.35 8.11 -13.58
CA THR A 150 11.47 8.97 -13.17
C THR A 150 12.05 8.58 -11.81
N VAL A 151 11.25 7.98 -10.94
CA VAL A 151 11.68 7.56 -9.60
C VAL A 151 12.07 6.08 -9.51
N GLY A 152 12.25 5.42 -10.67
CA GLY A 152 12.93 4.12 -10.75
C GLY A 152 12.05 2.94 -11.18
N PHE A 153 10.89 3.16 -11.81
CA PHE A 153 10.15 2.08 -12.43
C PHE A 153 10.41 2.04 -13.95
N ASP A 154 10.89 0.89 -14.46
CA ASP A 154 11.10 0.65 -15.89
C ASP A 154 9.78 0.61 -16.66
N TYR A 155 8.73 0.10 -16.02
CA TYR A 155 7.39 -0.02 -16.57
C TYR A 155 6.35 0.48 -15.58
N THR A 156 5.36 1.21 -16.08
CA THR A 156 4.25 1.68 -15.26
C THR A 156 2.91 1.55 -15.99
N CYS A 157 1.84 1.17 -15.26
CA CYS A 157 0.47 1.27 -15.71
C CYS A 157 -0.42 1.62 -14.50
N LEU A 158 -0.81 2.87 -14.39
CA LEU A 158 -1.26 3.46 -13.13
C LEU A 158 -2.58 4.22 -13.28
N ILE A 159 -3.32 4.35 -12.17
CA ILE A 159 -4.22 5.49 -11.96
C ILE A 159 -3.47 6.57 -11.17
N ALA A 160 -3.67 7.83 -11.56
CA ALA A 160 -2.88 8.96 -11.03
C ALA A 160 -3.02 9.13 -9.51
N ALA A 161 -4.25 9.02 -8.99
CA ALA A 161 -4.55 9.12 -7.57
C ALA A 161 -5.37 7.89 -7.10
N THR A 162 -6.62 8.11 -6.74
CA THR A 162 -7.60 7.10 -6.33
C THR A 162 -8.73 7.02 -7.34
N ASN A 163 -9.48 5.94 -7.35
CA ASN A 163 -10.60 5.73 -8.28
C ASN A 163 -11.77 6.72 -8.08
N ASP A 164 -11.86 7.42 -6.97
CA ASP A 164 -12.84 8.47 -6.71
C ASP A 164 -12.49 9.86 -7.30
N ARG A 165 -11.30 10.00 -7.92
CA ARG A 165 -10.75 11.27 -8.42
C ARG A 165 -10.60 11.28 -9.94
N VAL A 166 -10.71 12.47 -10.52
CA VAL A 166 -10.35 12.69 -11.93
C VAL A 166 -8.82 12.94 -12.04
N PRO A 167 -8.17 12.62 -13.19
CA PRO A 167 -8.76 12.00 -14.37
C PRO A 167 -9.04 10.51 -14.17
N THR A 168 -10.16 10.05 -14.71
CA THR A 168 -10.56 8.64 -14.67
C THR A 168 -9.99 7.87 -15.86
N VAL A 169 -8.67 7.84 -15.98
CA VAL A 169 -7.92 7.21 -17.08
C VAL A 169 -6.71 6.42 -16.56
N TYR A 170 -6.33 5.40 -17.30
CA TYR A 170 -5.08 4.71 -17.07
C TYR A 170 -3.92 5.44 -17.73
N VAL A 171 -2.79 5.53 -17.05
CA VAL A 171 -1.56 6.13 -17.57
C VAL A 171 -0.49 5.04 -17.64
N ARG A 172 -0.03 4.70 -18.84
CA ARG A 172 1.02 3.71 -19.08
C ARG A 172 2.30 4.42 -19.56
N ASP A 173 3.40 4.24 -18.83
CA ASP A 173 4.69 4.87 -19.11
C ASP A 173 4.59 6.37 -19.42
N GLY A 174 3.75 7.08 -18.64
CA GLY A 174 3.50 8.49 -18.77
C GLY A 174 2.56 8.91 -19.91
N GLN A 175 1.88 7.97 -20.56
CA GLN A 175 0.88 8.27 -21.60
C GLN A 175 -0.49 7.72 -21.23
N VAL A 176 -1.54 8.50 -21.49
CA VAL A 176 -2.92 8.05 -21.30
C VAL A 176 -3.26 6.92 -22.26
N VAL A 177 -3.77 5.82 -21.73
CA VAL A 177 -4.19 4.66 -22.52
C VAL A 177 -5.51 4.96 -23.23
N GLY A 178 -5.57 4.70 -24.54
CA GLY A 178 -6.80 4.90 -25.34
C GLY A 178 -7.10 6.36 -25.65
N LEU A 179 -6.13 7.26 -25.53
CA LEU A 179 -6.29 8.68 -25.86
C LEU A 179 -6.74 8.85 -27.32
N ASP A 180 -7.77 9.69 -27.51
CA ASP A 180 -8.23 10.12 -28.82
C ASP A 180 -7.81 11.58 -29.04
N PRO A 181 -6.93 11.89 -30.01
CA PRO A 181 -6.51 13.27 -30.28
C PRO A 181 -7.67 14.22 -30.67
N GLU A 182 -8.79 13.70 -31.16
CA GLU A 182 -9.98 14.48 -31.51
C GLU A 182 -10.88 14.78 -30.30
N ASP A 183 -10.61 14.11 -29.14
CA ASP A 183 -11.35 14.30 -27.89
C ASP A 183 -10.38 14.51 -26.72
N PRO A 184 -9.65 15.65 -26.67
CA PRO A 184 -8.61 15.91 -25.70
C PRO A 184 -9.16 15.99 -24.27
N ILE A 185 -8.32 15.54 -23.31
CA ILE A 185 -8.64 15.51 -21.89
C ILE A 185 -8.27 16.84 -21.25
N GLU A 186 -9.21 17.41 -20.52
CA GLU A 186 -9.00 18.55 -19.64
C GLU A 186 -9.44 18.19 -18.21
N VAL A 187 -8.66 18.59 -17.21
CA VAL A 187 -8.90 18.33 -15.78
C VAL A 187 -8.76 19.62 -15.01
N SER A 188 -9.65 19.84 -14.03
CA SER A 188 -9.58 20.95 -13.09
C SER A 188 -10.07 20.53 -11.70
N TYR A 189 -9.39 20.99 -10.68
CA TYR A 189 -9.83 20.84 -9.27
C TYR A 189 -10.45 22.13 -8.71
N GLU A 190 -10.54 23.19 -9.53
CA GLU A 190 -11.04 24.50 -9.11
C GLU A 190 -12.45 24.80 -9.67
N HIS A 191 -12.74 24.43 -10.90
CA HIS A 191 -13.98 24.77 -11.57
C HIS A 191 -14.43 23.71 -12.59
N ASN A 192 -15.74 23.67 -12.84
CA ASN A 192 -16.31 22.82 -13.88
C ASN A 192 -16.12 23.43 -15.27
N PHE A 193 -16.16 22.59 -16.28
CA PHE A 193 -16.17 23.01 -17.68
C PHE A 193 -17.61 23.29 -18.14
N ASP A 194 -17.77 24.26 -19.06
CA ASP A 194 -19.08 24.68 -19.56
C ASP A 194 -19.82 23.49 -20.20
N GLY A 195 -21.03 23.25 -19.71
CA GLY A 195 -21.90 22.20 -20.22
C GLY A 195 -21.62 20.78 -19.68
N GLU A 196 -20.57 20.58 -18.91
CA GLU A 196 -20.26 19.26 -18.32
C GLU A 196 -21.17 18.95 -17.12
N PRO A 197 -21.75 17.73 -17.05
CA PRO A 197 -22.63 17.33 -15.97
C PRO A 197 -21.86 17.09 -14.67
N THR A 198 -22.50 17.47 -13.54
CA THR A 198 -22.01 17.16 -12.20
C THR A 198 -23.08 16.42 -11.40
N ALA A 199 -22.70 15.79 -10.29
CA ALA A 199 -23.66 15.15 -9.41
C ALA A 199 -24.70 16.12 -8.84
N LEU A 200 -24.35 17.40 -8.71
CA LEU A 200 -25.25 18.46 -8.23
C LEU A 200 -26.23 18.91 -9.30
N SER A 201 -25.79 19.04 -10.56
CA SER A 201 -26.63 19.51 -11.67
C SER A 201 -27.47 18.41 -12.33
N ASN A 202 -26.96 17.16 -12.33
CA ASN A 202 -27.53 16.03 -13.04
C ASN A 202 -27.63 14.76 -12.18
N PRO A 203 -28.31 14.80 -11.03
CA PRO A 203 -28.40 13.65 -10.13
C PRO A 203 -29.07 12.42 -10.74
N GLU A 204 -29.87 12.60 -11.78
CA GLU A 204 -30.54 11.53 -12.54
C GLU A 204 -29.57 10.63 -13.34
N MET A 205 -28.33 11.09 -13.57
CA MET A 205 -27.29 10.32 -14.25
C MET A 205 -26.55 9.35 -13.34
N LEU A 206 -26.81 9.41 -12.03
CA LEU A 206 -26.04 8.66 -11.04
C LEU A 206 -26.57 7.24 -10.86
N LYS A 207 -25.70 6.24 -11.03
CA LYS A 207 -25.92 4.87 -10.55
C LYS A 207 -25.45 4.66 -9.10
N MET A 208 -24.57 5.54 -8.59
CA MET A 208 -24.09 5.56 -7.21
C MET A 208 -24.22 6.99 -6.66
N ARG A 209 -24.82 7.12 -5.47
CA ARG A 209 -25.01 8.42 -4.82
C ARG A 209 -23.83 8.78 -3.94
N TRP A 210 -23.47 10.06 -3.92
CA TRP A 210 -22.46 10.61 -3.02
C TRP A 210 -23.06 10.96 -1.65
N HIS A 211 -22.23 10.85 -0.61
CA HIS A 211 -22.56 11.24 0.78
C HIS A 211 -21.97 12.63 1.10
N HIS A 212 -20.69 12.84 0.83
CA HIS A 212 -20.00 14.12 1.00
C HIS A 212 -18.82 14.21 0.02
N GLY A 213 -18.45 15.43 -0.37
CA GLY A 213 -17.25 15.73 -1.15
C GLY A 213 -17.23 15.25 -2.61
N HIS A 214 -17.80 14.11 -2.92
CA HIS A 214 -17.73 13.43 -4.21
C HIS A 214 -18.90 13.87 -5.12
N ASN A 215 -18.94 15.15 -5.49
CA ASN A 215 -20.12 15.71 -6.17
C ASN A 215 -19.82 16.46 -7.48
N ASN A 216 -18.61 16.28 -8.02
CA ASN A 216 -18.18 16.94 -9.25
C ASN A 216 -18.48 16.10 -10.49
N SER A 217 -17.53 15.90 -11.40
CA SER A 217 -17.78 15.21 -12.67
C SER A 217 -18.35 13.80 -12.51
N ILE A 218 -19.24 13.42 -13.41
CA ILE A 218 -19.84 12.09 -13.47
C ILE A 218 -19.11 11.27 -14.54
N VAL A 219 -18.50 10.16 -14.15
CA VAL A 219 -17.92 9.20 -15.07
C VAL A 219 -18.45 7.81 -14.75
N ASN A 220 -18.91 7.06 -15.75
CA ASN A 220 -19.52 5.75 -15.58
C ASN A 220 -20.71 5.76 -14.59
N GLY A 221 -21.48 6.86 -14.55
CA GLY A 221 -22.60 7.04 -13.61
C GLY A 221 -22.18 7.22 -12.15
N ILE A 222 -20.90 7.43 -11.87
CA ILE A 222 -20.33 7.61 -10.55
C ILE A 222 -19.75 9.02 -10.44
N PRO A 223 -20.12 9.79 -9.41
CA PRO A 223 -19.61 11.13 -9.22
C PRO A 223 -18.19 11.10 -8.63
N ARG A 224 -17.35 12.06 -8.98
CA ARG A 224 -15.94 12.11 -8.62
C ARG A 224 -15.59 13.38 -7.85
N ILE A 225 -14.38 13.43 -7.31
CA ILE A 225 -13.71 14.64 -6.85
C ILE A 225 -12.95 15.22 -8.04
N GLY A 226 -13.18 16.52 -8.31
CA GLY A 226 -12.61 17.23 -9.45
C GLY A 226 -13.45 17.15 -10.72
N PHE A 227 -13.07 17.93 -11.71
CA PHE A 227 -13.79 18.13 -12.96
C PHE A 227 -12.97 17.63 -14.14
N MET A 228 -13.63 16.98 -15.09
CA MET A 228 -13.01 16.40 -16.28
C MET A 228 -13.90 16.59 -17.49
N ARG A 229 -13.29 16.99 -18.62
CA ARG A 229 -13.90 17.02 -19.93
C ARG A 229 -13.09 16.22 -20.93
N GLY A 230 -13.72 15.68 -21.97
CA GLY A 230 -13.06 14.89 -23.01
C GLY A 230 -12.60 13.51 -22.58
N GLY A 231 -11.79 12.86 -23.43
CA GLY A 231 -11.21 11.55 -23.19
C GLY A 231 -12.19 10.41 -23.09
N GLN A 232 -13.36 10.46 -23.76
CA GLN A 232 -14.45 9.49 -23.61
C GLN A 232 -13.98 8.04 -23.86
N LYS A 233 -13.08 7.82 -24.82
CA LYS A 233 -12.54 6.49 -25.13
C LYS A 233 -11.48 6.00 -24.11
N ALA A 234 -10.85 6.93 -23.41
CA ALA A 234 -9.80 6.65 -22.43
C ALA A 234 -10.36 6.43 -21.02
N ARG A 235 -11.58 6.90 -20.73
CA ARG A 235 -12.21 6.77 -19.41
C ARG A 235 -12.42 5.31 -19.06
N TRP A 236 -12.00 4.92 -17.85
CA TRP A 236 -12.24 3.56 -17.37
C TRP A 236 -13.73 3.29 -17.07
N VAL A 237 -14.06 2.02 -17.08
CA VAL A 237 -15.27 1.47 -16.45
C VAL A 237 -14.86 0.86 -15.14
N ASP A 238 -15.43 1.29 -14.02
CA ASP A 238 -14.98 0.91 -12.67
C ASP A 238 -15.05 -0.59 -12.46
N GLU A 239 -16.09 -1.23 -12.96
CA GLU A 239 -16.32 -2.66 -12.85
C GLU A 239 -15.26 -3.50 -13.60
N ASP A 240 -14.54 -2.92 -14.54
CA ASP A 240 -13.52 -3.62 -15.35
C ASP A 240 -12.07 -3.38 -14.85
N MET A 241 -11.88 -2.52 -13.84
CA MET A 241 -10.54 -2.11 -13.39
C MET A 241 -9.70 -3.30 -12.89
N ALA A 242 -10.32 -4.22 -12.15
CA ALA A 242 -9.64 -5.39 -11.61
C ALA A 242 -9.08 -6.28 -12.74
N ASP A 243 -9.89 -6.57 -13.75
CA ASP A 243 -9.47 -7.38 -14.91
C ASP A 243 -8.39 -6.68 -15.73
N PHE A 244 -8.51 -5.36 -15.92
CA PHE A 244 -7.52 -4.56 -16.63
C PHE A 244 -6.15 -4.66 -15.95
N PHE A 245 -6.07 -4.43 -14.65
CA PHE A 245 -4.78 -4.48 -13.94
C PHE A 245 -4.22 -5.89 -13.79
N VAL A 246 -5.06 -6.89 -13.56
CA VAL A 246 -4.61 -8.30 -13.57
C VAL A 246 -4.04 -8.67 -14.93
N GLY A 247 -4.68 -8.25 -16.02
CA GLY A 247 -4.16 -8.42 -17.38
C GLY A 247 -2.79 -7.78 -17.56
N ASP A 248 -2.63 -6.54 -17.12
CA ASP A 248 -1.39 -5.78 -17.24
C ASP A 248 -0.25 -6.37 -16.37
N VAL A 249 -0.57 -6.90 -15.17
CA VAL A 249 0.39 -7.66 -14.35
C VAL A 249 0.87 -8.91 -15.06
N LYS A 250 -0.03 -9.68 -15.68
CA LYS A 250 0.31 -10.87 -16.46
C LYS A 250 1.20 -10.52 -17.66
N ASP A 251 0.87 -9.45 -18.36
CA ASP A 251 1.66 -8.93 -19.48
C ASP A 251 3.05 -8.47 -19.02
N PHE A 252 3.17 -7.85 -17.85
CA PHE A 252 4.46 -7.49 -17.26
C PHE A 252 5.28 -8.75 -16.97
N ILE A 253 4.70 -9.76 -16.34
CA ILE A 253 5.38 -11.04 -16.03
C ILE A 253 5.86 -11.73 -17.32
N ASP A 254 5.07 -11.72 -18.38
CA ASP A 254 5.41 -12.34 -19.66
C ASP A 254 6.62 -11.70 -20.37
N ARG A 255 6.86 -10.43 -20.10
CA ARG A 255 8.03 -9.69 -20.63
C ARG A 255 9.32 -9.95 -19.86
N GLN A 256 9.24 -10.66 -18.71
CA GLN A 256 10.43 -10.91 -17.91
C GLN A 256 11.24 -12.07 -18.50
N SER A 257 12.57 -11.96 -18.41
CA SER A 257 13.48 -13.03 -18.77
C SER A 257 13.89 -13.84 -17.55
N ALA A 258 14.21 -15.10 -17.73
CA ALA A 258 14.65 -15.98 -16.65
C ALA A 258 15.99 -15.53 -16.01
N ASP A 259 16.78 -14.72 -16.72
CA ASP A 259 18.11 -14.30 -16.29
C ASP A 259 18.10 -13.05 -15.38
N LYS A 260 16.99 -12.32 -15.36
CA LYS A 260 16.89 -11.06 -14.62
C LYS A 260 15.67 -11.04 -13.71
N PRO A 261 15.84 -10.91 -12.38
CA PRO A 261 14.71 -10.85 -11.47
C PRO A 261 13.91 -9.56 -11.66
N PHE A 262 12.68 -9.55 -11.22
CA PHE A 262 11.83 -8.36 -11.22
C PHE A 262 11.44 -7.92 -9.81
N PHE A 263 11.22 -6.63 -9.66
CA PHE A 263 10.48 -6.00 -8.57
C PHE A 263 9.19 -5.43 -9.13
N LEU A 264 8.05 -5.96 -8.70
CA LEU A 264 6.73 -5.48 -9.11
C LEU A 264 5.97 -4.93 -7.89
N TYR A 265 5.62 -3.66 -7.95
CA TYR A 265 4.62 -3.06 -7.09
C TYR A 265 3.24 -3.21 -7.75
N TYR A 266 2.31 -3.87 -7.07
CA TYR A 266 0.92 -3.98 -7.49
C TYR A 266 0.03 -3.28 -6.46
N GLY A 267 -0.36 -2.03 -6.77
CA GLY A 267 -1.28 -1.23 -5.97
C GLY A 267 -2.72 -1.56 -6.32
N LEU A 268 -3.39 -2.39 -5.50
CA LEU A 268 -4.82 -2.62 -5.63
C LEU A 268 -5.58 -1.31 -5.35
N HIS A 269 -6.72 -1.13 -6.00
CA HIS A 269 -7.62 -0.02 -5.71
C HIS A 269 -8.73 -0.42 -4.72
N GLN A 270 -8.86 -1.71 -4.43
CA GLN A 270 -9.86 -2.26 -3.52
C GLN A 270 -9.37 -2.27 -2.06
N PRO A 271 -10.30 -2.13 -1.12
CA PRO A 271 -11.73 -1.76 -1.23
C PRO A 271 -11.98 -0.25 -1.11
N HIS A 272 -11.09 0.62 -1.64
CA HIS A 272 -11.30 2.07 -1.66
C HIS A 272 -12.57 2.44 -2.44
N VAL A 273 -13.24 3.51 -2.04
CA VAL A 273 -14.41 4.05 -2.74
C VAL A 273 -14.04 4.69 -4.09
N PRO A 274 -14.96 4.72 -5.08
CA PRO A 274 -16.25 4.05 -5.14
C PRO A 274 -16.11 2.54 -5.28
N ARG A 275 -16.89 1.79 -4.52
CA ARG A 275 -16.86 0.32 -4.56
C ARG A 275 -17.82 -0.17 -5.62
N ALA A 276 -17.29 -0.46 -6.77
CA ALA A 276 -18.01 -0.95 -7.94
C ALA A 276 -17.36 -2.24 -8.47
N PRO A 277 -17.41 -3.35 -7.71
CA PRO A 277 -16.80 -4.60 -8.11
C PRO A 277 -17.46 -5.14 -9.39
N HIS A 278 -16.69 -5.89 -10.18
CA HIS A 278 -17.22 -6.54 -11.37
C HIS A 278 -18.45 -7.40 -11.04
N SER A 279 -19.42 -7.48 -11.96
CA SER A 279 -20.72 -8.11 -11.73
C SER A 279 -20.66 -9.55 -11.21
N ARG A 280 -19.59 -10.31 -11.50
CA ARG A 280 -19.36 -11.66 -11.00
C ARG A 280 -19.12 -11.74 -9.48
N PHE A 281 -18.76 -10.62 -8.85
CA PHE A 281 -18.51 -10.53 -7.40
C PHE A 281 -19.69 -9.92 -6.64
N VAL A 282 -20.62 -9.28 -7.32
CA VAL A 282 -21.79 -8.66 -6.70
C VAL A 282 -22.63 -9.72 -5.98
N GLY A 283 -22.84 -9.52 -4.67
CA GLY A 283 -23.56 -10.47 -3.81
C GLY A 283 -22.70 -11.65 -3.33
N SER A 284 -21.38 -11.57 -3.44
CA SER A 284 -20.47 -12.57 -2.88
C SER A 284 -20.46 -12.55 -1.34
N THR A 285 -20.87 -11.45 -0.74
CA THR A 285 -21.00 -11.26 0.70
C THR A 285 -22.32 -10.60 1.08
N ASP A 286 -22.74 -10.77 2.34
CA ASP A 286 -23.87 -10.02 2.90
C ASP A 286 -23.49 -8.57 3.25
N LEU A 287 -22.20 -8.22 3.17
CA LEU A 287 -21.67 -6.89 3.49
C LEU A 287 -21.80 -5.88 2.33
N GLY A 288 -22.42 -6.28 1.22
CA GLY A 288 -22.65 -5.44 0.06
C GLY A 288 -21.37 -5.05 -0.68
N PRO A 289 -21.37 -3.93 -1.45
CA PRO A 289 -20.27 -3.54 -2.32
C PRO A 289 -18.90 -3.50 -1.65
N ARG A 290 -18.84 -3.15 -0.35
CA ARG A 290 -17.57 -3.14 0.40
C ARG A 290 -16.99 -4.54 0.57
N GLY A 291 -17.79 -5.48 1.03
CA GLY A 291 -17.36 -6.88 1.18
C GLY A 291 -17.06 -7.54 -0.15
N ASP A 292 -17.89 -7.28 -1.17
CA ASP A 292 -17.71 -7.80 -2.52
C ASP A 292 -16.41 -7.28 -3.17
N ALA A 293 -16.03 -6.03 -2.90
CA ALA A 293 -14.75 -5.47 -3.35
C ALA A 293 -13.53 -6.12 -2.66
N VAL A 294 -13.67 -6.56 -1.41
CA VAL A 294 -12.60 -7.35 -0.74
C VAL A 294 -12.46 -8.73 -1.39
N VAL A 295 -13.58 -9.39 -1.74
CA VAL A 295 -13.54 -10.66 -2.49
C VAL A 295 -12.88 -10.47 -3.86
N GLU A 296 -13.16 -9.37 -4.54
CA GLU A 296 -12.49 -9.02 -5.80
C GLU A 296 -10.98 -8.79 -5.60
N ALA A 297 -10.55 -8.13 -4.51
CA ALA A 297 -9.15 -7.97 -4.18
C ALA A 297 -8.45 -9.33 -3.96
N ASP A 298 -9.09 -10.25 -3.23
CA ASP A 298 -8.59 -11.61 -3.04
C ASP A 298 -8.47 -12.36 -4.37
N TRP A 299 -9.45 -12.20 -5.26
CA TRP A 299 -9.39 -12.76 -6.61
C TRP A 299 -8.20 -12.20 -7.40
N CYS A 300 -7.95 -10.89 -7.37
CA CYS A 300 -6.79 -10.29 -8.03
C CYS A 300 -5.47 -10.92 -7.55
N VAL A 301 -5.33 -11.12 -6.24
CA VAL A 301 -4.16 -11.80 -5.66
C VAL A 301 -4.07 -13.23 -6.18
N GLY A 302 -5.18 -13.98 -6.17
CA GLY A 302 -5.24 -15.36 -6.65
C GLY A 302 -4.83 -15.53 -8.11
N GLU A 303 -5.29 -14.62 -8.98
CA GLU A 303 -4.96 -14.61 -10.41
C GLU A 303 -3.46 -14.41 -10.65
N VAL A 304 -2.85 -13.47 -9.91
CA VAL A 304 -1.41 -13.19 -10.04
C VAL A 304 -0.57 -14.35 -9.51
N LEU A 305 -0.92 -14.89 -8.35
CA LEU A 305 -0.20 -16.05 -7.78
C LEU A 305 -0.31 -17.28 -8.65
N SER A 306 -1.51 -17.59 -9.14
CA SER A 306 -1.73 -18.73 -10.05
C SER A 306 -0.96 -18.56 -11.36
N TYR A 307 -0.84 -17.31 -11.86
CA TYR A 307 -0.08 -17.03 -13.06
C TYR A 307 1.42 -17.19 -12.83
N LEU A 308 1.97 -16.70 -11.71
CA LEU A 308 3.37 -16.94 -11.34
C LEU A 308 3.68 -18.43 -11.18
N ASP A 309 2.76 -19.20 -10.57
CA ASP A 309 2.91 -20.64 -10.41
C ASP A 309 2.92 -21.35 -11.76
N ALA A 310 1.98 -21.03 -12.64
CA ALA A 310 1.92 -21.57 -14.00
C ALA A 310 3.16 -21.26 -14.85
N LYS A 311 3.85 -20.15 -14.57
CA LYS A 311 5.14 -19.79 -15.20
C LYS A 311 6.35 -20.41 -14.49
N GLY A 312 6.15 -21.11 -13.37
CA GLY A 312 7.24 -21.68 -12.57
C GLY A 312 8.07 -20.61 -11.81
N LEU A 313 7.51 -19.43 -11.59
CA LEU A 313 8.20 -18.31 -10.95
C LEU A 313 7.85 -18.16 -9.46
N LEU A 314 6.70 -18.68 -9.00
CA LEU A 314 6.19 -18.45 -7.65
C LEU A 314 7.17 -18.94 -6.57
N ASP A 315 7.80 -20.09 -6.77
CA ASP A 315 8.73 -20.68 -5.80
C ASP A 315 9.95 -19.79 -5.54
N ASN A 316 10.39 -18.99 -6.53
CA ASN A 316 11.47 -18.01 -6.39
C ASN A 316 10.96 -16.57 -6.38
N THR A 317 9.78 -16.34 -5.82
CA THR A 317 9.21 -14.98 -5.64
C THR A 317 8.93 -14.72 -4.17
N LEU A 318 9.56 -13.66 -3.63
CA LEU A 318 9.15 -13.08 -2.35
C LEU A 318 7.87 -12.28 -2.59
N VAL A 319 6.77 -12.69 -1.98
CA VAL A 319 5.47 -12.00 -2.04
C VAL A 319 5.23 -11.31 -0.71
N ILE A 320 4.97 -10.01 -0.76
CA ILE A 320 4.56 -9.19 0.40
C ILE A 320 3.16 -8.68 0.10
N PHE A 321 2.19 -9.01 0.96
CA PHE A 321 0.83 -8.48 0.91
C PHE A 321 0.57 -7.58 2.11
N THR A 322 0.02 -6.39 1.87
CA THR A 322 -0.27 -5.40 2.91
C THR A 322 -1.37 -4.42 2.47
N SER A 323 -1.74 -3.46 3.34
CA SER A 323 -2.62 -2.32 3.02
C SER A 323 -1.86 -1.01 3.27
N ASP A 324 -2.26 0.08 2.63
CA ASP A 324 -1.58 1.38 2.79
C ASP A 324 -1.97 2.15 4.05
N ASN A 325 -3.14 1.90 4.60
CA ASN A 325 -3.62 2.42 5.88
C ASN A 325 -4.74 1.54 6.43
N GLY A 326 -5.22 1.86 7.62
CA GLY A 326 -6.34 1.18 8.23
C GLY A 326 -7.66 1.36 7.47
N PRO A 327 -8.70 0.58 7.80
CA PRO A 327 -9.94 0.54 7.05
C PRO A 327 -10.81 1.77 7.27
N VAL A 328 -11.74 1.99 6.31
CA VAL A 328 -12.83 2.94 6.43
C VAL A 328 -14.14 2.28 5.99
N ILE A 329 -15.24 2.64 6.64
CA ILE A 329 -16.57 2.12 6.28
C ILE A 329 -17.20 3.06 5.25
N ASN A 330 -17.41 4.31 5.61
CA ASN A 330 -17.95 5.33 4.73
C ASN A 330 -16.87 6.38 4.42
N ASP A 331 -16.58 6.59 3.15
CA ASP A 331 -15.59 7.57 2.68
C ASP A 331 -16.12 8.38 1.49
N GLY A 332 -17.40 8.73 1.53
CA GLY A 332 -17.99 9.71 0.61
C GLY A 332 -19.10 9.21 -0.31
N TYR A 333 -19.47 7.93 -0.26
CA TYR A 333 -20.57 7.38 -1.06
C TYR A 333 -21.59 6.64 -0.21
N TYR A 334 -22.83 6.58 -0.69
CA TYR A 334 -23.89 5.71 -0.18
C TYR A 334 -23.81 4.38 -0.92
N ASP A 335 -23.11 3.40 -0.33
CA ASP A 335 -22.91 2.06 -0.87
C ASP A 335 -23.37 0.96 0.10
N ASP A 336 -24.23 1.31 1.05
CA ASP A 336 -24.80 0.45 2.09
C ASP A 336 -23.74 -0.15 3.06
N ALA A 337 -22.49 0.34 3.04
CA ALA A 337 -21.43 -0.24 3.87
C ALA A 337 -21.67 -0.10 5.37
N GLU A 338 -22.29 1.00 5.82
CA GLU A 338 -22.67 1.20 7.23
C GLU A 338 -23.86 0.29 7.62
N GLU A 339 -24.88 0.23 6.77
CA GLU A 339 -26.13 -0.51 7.02
C GLU A 339 -25.91 -2.02 7.02
N ARG A 340 -24.98 -2.50 6.15
CA ARG A 340 -24.70 -3.94 6.00
C ARG A 340 -23.54 -4.44 6.84
N LEU A 341 -22.86 -3.57 7.59
CA LEU A 341 -21.68 -3.94 8.39
C LEU A 341 -22.00 -5.06 9.40
N GLY A 342 -23.20 -5.02 10.03
CA GLY A 342 -23.62 -6.00 11.01
C GLY A 342 -22.63 -6.09 12.19
N SER A 343 -22.17 -7.32 12.48
CA SER A 343 -21.16 -7.58 13.51
C SER A 343 -19.73 -7.61 12.96
N HIS A 344 -19.53 -7.44 11.67
CA HIS A 344 -18.20 -7.44 11.06
C HIS A 344 -17.38 -6.26 11.55
N ASP A 345 -16.15 -6.53 12.01
CA ASP A 345 -15.20 -5.49 12.43
C ASP A 345 -13.93 -5.54 11.56
N PRO A 346 -13.84 -4.69 10.54
CA PRO A 346 -12.66 -4.62 9.68
C PRO A 346 -11.39 -4.22 10.41
N ARG A 347 -11.50 -3.63 11.61
CA ARG A 347 -10.38 -3.16 12.44
C ARG A 347 -9.81 -4.25 13.36
N CYS A 348 -10.46 -5.41 13.42
CA CYS A 348 -10.04 -6.53 14.28
C CYS A 348 -9.87 -6.12 15.76
N GLY A 349 -10.81 -5.32 16.30
CA GLY A 349 -10.85 -4.86 17.70
C GLY A 349 -10.04 -3.60 17.98
N THR A 350 -9.31 -3.02 17.03
CA THR A 350 -8.64 -1.74 17.21
C THR A 350 -9.62 -0.58 17.08
N ARG A 351 -9.29 0.58 17.69
CA ARG A 351 -10.13 1.79 17.65
C ARG A 351 -9.74 2.70 16.49
N GLY A 352 -10.71 3.48 16.00
CA GLY A 352 -10.51 4.43 14.90
C GLY A 352 -10.60 3.75 13.53
N GLY A 353 -9.69 4.06 12.65
CA GLY A 353 -9.61 3.65 11.25
C GLY A 353 -8.90 4.73 10.44
N LYS A 354 -9.04 4.74 9.12
CA LYS A 354 -8.49 5.79 8.24
C LYS A 354 -8.71 7.19 8.86
N TYR A 355 -7.72 8.08 8.78
CA TYR A 355 -7.67 9.43 9.38
C TYR A 355 -7.43 9.49 10.89
N SER A 356 -7.44 8.38 11.61
CA SER A 356 -7.39 8.34 13.07
C SER A 356 -5.97 8.23 13.63
N LEU A 357 -5.73 8.89 14.79
CA LEU A 357 -4.54 8.67 15.62
C LEU A 357 -4.65 7.41 16.50
N TYR A 358 -5.85 6.87 16.67
CA TYR A 358 -6.01 5.57 17.31
C TYR A 358 -5.40 4.46 16.46
N ASP A 359 -5.05 3.36 17.08
CA ASP A 359 -4.28 2.25 16.49
C ASP A 359 -4.84 1.76 15.13
N GLY A 360 -6.16 1.69 15.01
CA GLY A 360 -6.83 1.25 13.78
C GLY A 360 -6.59 2.14 12.55
N GLY A 361 -6.05 3.34 12.71
CA GLY A 361 -5.71 4.21 11.58
C GLY A 361 -4.51 3.72 10.77
N THR A 362 -3.55 3.12 11.44
CA THR A 362 -2.28 2.70 10.86
C THR A 362 -1.98 1.21 11.02
N HIS A 363 -2.78 0.49 11.79
CA HIS A 363 -2.65 -0.94 11.99
C HIS A 363 -3.21 -1.70 10.78
N ILE A 364 -2.34 -2.42 10.09
CA ILE A 364 -2.61 -3.01 8.77
C ILE A 364 -2.28 -4.51 8.74
N PRO A 365 -2.90 -5.29 7.84
CA PRO A 365 -2.43 -6.63 7.55
C PRO A 365 -1.04 -6.60 6.92
N LEU A 366 -0.19 -7.55 7.30
CA LEU A 366 1.08 -7.80 6.63
C LEU A 366 1.37 -9.29 6.61
N ILE A 367 1.56 -9.82 5.41
CA ILE A 367 1.88 -11.22 5.14
C ILE A 367 3.12 -11.25 4.24
N VAL A 368 4.11 -12.06 4.61
CA VAL A 368 5.32 -12.27 3.83
C VAL A 368 5.41 -13.75 3.48
N TYR A 369 5.50 -14.05 2.20
CA TYR A 369 5.59 -15.42 1.68
C TYR A 369 6.78 -15.56 0.73
N TRP A 370 7.56 -16.62 0.92
CA TRP A 370 8.57 -17.07 -0.03
C TRP A 370 8.87 -18.54 0.28
N LYS A 371 8.52 -19.40 -0.62
CA LYS A 371 8.57 -20.85 -0.44
C LYS A 371 9.97 -21.34 -0.05
N GLY A 372 10.06 -22.02 1.09
CA GLY A 372 11.33 -22.57 1.59
C GLY A 372 12.29 -21.54 2.22
N HIS A 373 11.99 -20.24 2.19
CA HIS A 373 12.81 -19.17 2.73
C HIS A 373 12.15 -18.43 3.89
N VAL A 374 10.83 -18.27 3.87
CA VAL A 374 10.07 -17.68 4.98
C VAL A 374 9.63 -18.79 5.94
N ARG A 375 9.84 -18.57 7.24
CA ARG A 375 9.30 -19.44 8.29
C ARG A 375 7.84 -19.06 8.55
N ALA A 376 6.94 -19.93 8.13
CA ALA A 376 5.51 -19.74 8.34
C ALA A 376 5.16 -19.60 9.82
N GLY A 377 4.17 -18.78 10.11
CA GLY A 377 3.62 -18.59 11.46
C GLY A 377 3.22 -17.15 11.76
N LEU A 378 2.69 -16.95 12.96
CA LEU A 378 2.27 -15.66 13.47
C LEU A 378 3.44 -14.97 14.20
N SER A 379 3.58 -13.65 13.99
CA SER A 379 4.53 -12.80 14.72
C SER A 379 3.78 -11.68 15.45
N GLU A 380 4.19 -11.45 16.68
CA GLU A 380 3.75 -10.30 17.48
C GLU A 380 4.76 -9.13 17.41
N ASP A 381 5.82 -9.27 16.63
CA ASP A 381 6.82 -8.23 16.43
C ASP A 381 6.20 -6.99 15.79
N ILE A 382 6.63 -5.80 16.24
CA ILE A 382 6.30 -4.53 15.59
C ILE A 382 7.12 -4.44 14.30
N VAL A 383 6.43 -4.30 13.18
CA VAL A 383 7.01 -4.12 11.84
C VAL A 383 6.32 -2.99 11.10
N SER A 384 6.98 -2.42 10.12
CA SER A 384 6.43 -1.33 9.33
C SER A 384 6.81 -1.42 7.85
N GLN A 385 5.93 -0.91 6.99
CA GLN A 385 6.21 -0.69 5.57
C GLN A 385 7.40 0.25 5.33
N LEU A 386 7.68 1.14 6.28
CA LEU A 386 8.86 2.01 6.24
C LEU A 386 10.16 1.21 6.08
N ASP A 387 10.18 -0.01 6.61
CA ASP A 387 11.37 -0.86 6.66
C ASP A 387 11.57 -1.72 5.39
N PHE A 388 10.66 -1.64 4.43
CA PHE A 388 10.82 -2.37 3.16
C PHE A 388 12.06 -1.92 2.40
N PHE A 389 12.37 -0.62 2.39
CA PHE A 389 13.53 -0.12 1.65
C PHE A 389 14.84 -0.76 2.15
N ALA A 390 15.14 -0.65 3.43
CA ALA A 390 16.39 -1.18 3.97
C ALA A 390 16.43 -2.72 3.96
N SER A 391 15.31 -3.38 4.28
CA SER A 391 15.24 -4.84 4.33
C SER A 391 15.33 -5.48 2.93
N LEU A 392 14.65 -4.91 1.93
CA LEU A 392 14.79 -5.37 0.55
C LEU A 392 16.17 -5.02 -0.01
N GLY A 393 16.74 -3.87 0.39
CA GLY A 393 18.12 -3.52 0.06
C GLY A 393 19.12 -4.57 0.56
N HIS A 394 18.99 -5.02 1.80
CA HIS A 394 19.78 -6.12 2.32
C HIS A 394 19.56 -7.42 1.50
N LEU A 395 18.32 -7.79 1.24
CA LEU A 395 17.98 -9.01 0.49
C LEU A 395 18.66 -9.08 -0.88
N VAL A 396 18.70 -7.95 -1.59
CA VAL A 396 19.20 -7.91 -2.98
C VAL A 396 20.64 -7.44 -3.09
N GLY A 397 21.29 -7.07 -1.98
CA GLY A 397 22.62 -6.47 -1.97
C GLY A 397 22.65 -5.07 -2.58
N GLY A 398 21.54 -4.34 -2.46
CA GLY A 398 21.39 -2.97 -2.94
C GLY A 398 22.03 -1.94 -2.03
N ASN A 399 22.25 -0.74 -2.55
CA ASN A 399 22.81 0.37 -1.79
C ASN A 399 21.70 1.08 -0.97
N VAL A 400 21.74 0.92 0.34
CA VAL A 400 20.81 1.56 1.28
C VAL A 400 21.47 2.83 1.84
N PRO A 401 20.85 4.02 1.68
CA PRO A 401 21.40 5.26 2.24
C PRO A 401 21.42 5.23 3.77
N GLU A 402 22.46 5.83 4.38
CA GLU A 402 22.58 5.89 5.85
C GLU A 402 21.58 6.86 6.50
N ASN A 403 21.12 7.87 5.76
CA ASN A 403 20.29 8.97 6.27
C ASN A 403 18.80 8.82 5.98
N ILE A 404 18.28 7.60 6.00
CA ILE A 404 16.84 7.29 5.91
C ILE A 404 16.30 6.79 7.24
N ASP A 405 14.97 6.82 7.39
CA ASP A 405 14.29 6.33 8.60
C ASP A 405 14.00 4.82 8.54
N SER A 406 14.10 4.22 7.36
CA SER A 406 13.99 2.78 7.11
C SER A 406 15.12 2.02 7.80
N ARG A 407 14.78 0.89 8.43
CA ARG A 407 15.74 0.00 9.11
C ARG A 407 15.69 -1.39 8.54
N ASP A 408 16.80 -2.09 8.58
CA ASP A 408 16.85 -3.49 8.14
C ASP A 408 16.23 -4.41 9.19
N HIS A 409 15.13 -5.02 8.84
CA HIS A 409 14.42 -6.05 9.60
C HIS A 409 14.15 -7.31 8.76
N LEU A 410 15.00 -7.57 7.76
CA LEU A 410 14.83 -8.70 6.83
C LEU A 410 14.64 -10.03 7.58
N ASP A 411 15.47 -10.30 8.59
CA ASP A 411 15.37 -11.54 9.37
C ASP A 411 13.99 -11.67 10.05
N THR A 412 13.46 -10.59 10.59
CA THR A 412 12.10 -10.56 11.18
C THR A 412 11.05 -10.86 10.13
N PHE A 413 11.12 -10.23 8.93
CA PHE A 413 10.20 -10.48 7.83
C PHE A 413 10.25 -11.93 7.33
N LEU A 414 11.43 -12.55 7.31
CA LEU A 414 11.59 -13.94 6.91
C LEU A 414 11.24 -14.94 8.04
N GLY A 415 10.93 -14.45 9.25
CA GLY A 415 10.65 -15.27 10.42
C GLY A 415 11.89 -15.90 11.05
N ASN A 416 13.08 -15.39 10.75
CA ASN A 416 14.32 -15.72 11.43
C ASN A 416 14.42 -14.97 12.77
N LYS A 417 15.40 -15.35 13.57
CA LYS A 417 15.70 -14.61 14.80
C LYS A 417 16.42 -13.32 14.42
N GLY A 418 15.72 -12.20 14.49
CA GLY A 418 16.21 -10.87 14.19
C GLY A 418 15.74 -9.85 15.22
N GLU A 419 16.17 -8.62 15.07
CA GLU A 419 15.70 -7.49 15.85
C GLU A 419 14.51 -6.84 15.13
N ALA A 420 13.37 -6.73 15.81
CA ALA A 420 12.20 -6.04 15.32
C ALA A 420 12.26 -4.54 15.68
N ARG A 421 11.40 -3.75 15.03
CA ARG A 421 11.25 -2.32 15.36
C ARG A 421 10.62 -2.18 16.75
N GLY A 422 11.34 -1.63 17.72
CA GLY A 422 10.81 -1.45 19.08
C GLY A 422 9.77 -0.34 19.19
N SER A 423 9.85 0.67 18.31
CA SER A 423 8.96 1.84 18.33
C SER A 423 8.83 2.50 16.96
N ILE A 424 7.72 3.23 16.73
CA ILE A 424 7.45 3.94 15.50
C ILE A 424 6.62 5.20 15.78
N VAL A 425 6.95 6.30 15.09
CA VAL A 425 6.10 7.50 15.02
C VAL A 425 5.10 7.32 13.88
N LEU A 426 3.83 7.47 14.19
CA LEU A 426 2.73 7.32 13.25
C LEU A 426 2.06 8.67 13.01
N GLU A 427 1.40 8.81 11.87
CA GLU A 427 0.85 10.09 11.43
C GLU A 427 -0.63 9.92 11.00
N ALA A 428 -1.45 10.94 11.23
CA ALA A 428 -2.79 11.08 10.70
C ALA A 428 -3.05 12.54 10.33
N GLN A 429 -3.02 12.87 9.04
CA GLN A 429 -3.27 14.24 8.53
C GLN A 429 -2.39 15.30 9.23
N GLY A 430 -1.09 15.06 9.33
CA GLY A 430 -0.10 15.93 9.94
C GLY A 430 -0.03 15.87 11.48
N ARG A 431 -0.93 15.15 12.14
CA ARG A 431 -0.87 14.88 13.58
C ARG A 431 -0.07 13.61 13.84
N LEU A 432 0.73 13.60 14.90
CA LEU A 432 1.65 12.51 15.21
C LEU A 432 1.22 11.78 16.47
N CYS A 433 1.44 10.46 16.51
CA CYS A 433 1.35 9.64 17.70
C CYS A 433 2.53 8.63 17.74
N TYR A 434 2.65 7.89 18.82
CA TYR A 434 3.81 7.04 19.04
C TYR A 434 3.41 5.64 19.52
N ARG A 435 3.95 4.64 18.89
CA ARG A 435 3.84 3.25 19.27
C ARG A 435 5.17 2.76 19.80
N SER A 436 5.22 2.21 21.02
CA SER A 436 6.46 1.69 21.61
C SER A 436 6.16 0.49 22.51
N GLY A 437 6.76 -0.64 22.20
CA GLY A 437 6.47 -1.89 22.88
C GLY A 437 4.97 -2.21 22.89
N ASP A 438 4.38 -2.38 24.05
CA ASP A 438 2.93 -2.64 24.20
C ASP A 438 2.08 -1.36 24.26
N TYR A 439 2.70 -0.17 24.22
CA TYR A 439 2.02 1.10 24.48
C TYR A 439 1.80 1.94 23.22
N ALA A 440 0.69 2.68 23.21
CA ALA A 440 0.41 3.77 22.29
C ALA A 440 0.27 5.09 23.06
N LEU A 441 0.97 6.13 22.60
CA LEU A 441 0.94 7.48 23.15
C LEU A 441 0.31 8.41 22.13
N ILE A 442 -0.77 9.12 22.51
CA ILE A 442 -1.42 10.13 21.68
C ILE A 442 -1.23 11.49 22.35
N PRO A 443 -0.50 12.42 21.72
CA PRO A 443 -0.38 13.80 22.18
C PRO A 443 -1.72 14.56 22.12
N PRO A 444 -1.87 15.69 22.86
CA PRO A 444 -3.06 16.51 22.75
C PRO A 444 -3.14 17.26 21.42
N TYR A 445 -4.33 17.21 20.80
CA TYR A 445 -4.66 17.98 19.61
C TYR A 445 -6.03 18.64 19.73
N LYS A 446 -6.14 19.87 19.19
CA LYS A 446 -7.41 20.55 19.01
C LYS A 446 -8.07 20.04 17.73
N GLY A 447 -9.39 19.90 17.76
CA GLY A 447 -10.15 19.47 16.60
C GLY A 447 -11.39 18.66 16.97
N PRO A 448 -12.17 18.23 15.98
CA PRO A 448 -13.33 17.39 16.21
C PRO A 448 -12.90 16.02 16.76
N LYS A 449 -13.72 15.43 17.63
CA LYS A 449 -13.46 14.09 18.19
C LYS A 449 -13.69 12.99 17.13
N ALA A 450 -14.58 13.25 16.18
CA ALA A 450 -14.89 12.37 15.06
C ALA A 450 -15.11 13.20 13.79
N ASN A 451 -14.90 12.57 12.63
CA ASN A 451 -15.18 13.16 11.33
C ASN A 451 -16.67 13.11 10.96
N ILE A 452 -17.03 13.59 9.77
CA ILE A 452 -18.42 13.63 9.27
C ILE A 452 -19.08 12.25 9.19
N THR A 453 -18.32 11.18 9.06
CA THR A 453 -18.79 9.78 9.04
C THR A 453 -18.68 9.11 10.40
N LYS A 454 -18.54 9.88 11.48
CA LYS A 454 -18.46 9.42 12.87
C LYS A 454 -17.24 8.55 13.20
N ASN A 455 -16.24 8.49 12.31
CA ASN A 455 -14.98 7.84 12.64
C ASN A 455 -14.20 8.69 13.65
N GLU A 456 -13.76 8.07 14.76
CA GLU A 456 -13.04 8.77 15.83
C GLU A 456 -11.63 9.11 15.38
N LEU A 457 -11.23 10.38 15.55
CA LEU A 457 -9.97 10.93 15.01
C LEU A 457 -8.81 10.89 16.01
N GLY A 458 -9.07 10.65 17.28
CA GLY A 458 -8.04 10.65 18.33
C GLY A 458 -7.56 12.03 18.74
N ASN A 459 -8.35 13.10 18.51
CA ASN A 459 -8.09 14.44 19.04
C ASN A 459 -8.43 14.49 20.52
N LEU A 460 -7.40 14.34 21.36
CA LEU A 460 -7.52 14.29 22.83
C LEU A 460 -7.03 15.59 23.45
N ASP A 461 -7.52 15.91 24.69
CA ASP A 461 -7.24 17.19 25.35
C ASP A 461 -5.93 17.16 26.15
N HIS A 462 -5.37 15.97 26.35
CA HIS A 462 -4.16 15.74 27.14
C HIS A 462 -3.35 14.58 26.51
N TRP A 463 -2.13 14.41 26.99
CA TRP A 463 -1.31 13.26 26.64
C TRP A 463 -1.97 12.00 27.15
N SER A 464 -2.36 11.11 26.27
CA SER A 464 -3.06 9.87 26.60
C SER A 464 -2.19 8.66 26.31
N LEU A 465 -2.25 7.68 27.21
CA LEU A 465 -1.44 6.46 27.18
C LEU A 465 -2.35 5.23 27.20
N PHE A 466 -2.13 4.31 26.28
CA PHE A 466 -2.91 3.07 26.19
C PHE A 466 -1.97 1.85 26.12
N ASN A 467 -2.35 0.75 26.77
CA ASN A 467 -1.66 -0.54 26.62
C ASN A 467 -2.43 -1.41 25.62
N LEU A 468 -1.94 -1.53 24.40
CA LEU A 468 -2.63 -2.22 23.31
C LEU A 468 -2.65 -3.73 23.45
N LYS A 469 -1.80 -4.32 24.29
CA LYS A 469 -1.81 -5.75 24.58
C LYS A 469 -3.00 -6.14 25.45
N GLU A 470 -3.35 -5.28 26.41
CA GLU A 470 -4.45 -5.51 27.36
C GLU A 470 -5.74 -4.81 26.94
N ASP A 471 -5.63 -3.70 26.20
CA ASP A 471 -6.74 -2.84 25.76
C ASP A 471 -6.55 -2.45 24.28
N ARG A 472 -6.77 -3.40 23.39
CA ARG A 472 -6.68 -3.20 21.94
C ARG A 472 -7.61 -2.10 21.44
N GLY A 473 -8.77 -1.93 22.09
CA GLY A 473 -9.77 -0.91 21.80
C GLY A 473 -9.44 0.47 22.33
N GLN A 474 -8.32 0.68 23.04
CA GLN A 474 -7.91 1.98 23.61
C GLN A 474 -9.03 2.67 24.39
N LEU A 475 -9.71 1.90 25.26
CA LEU A 475 -10.82 2.38 26.10
C LEU A 475 -10.34 2.93 27.44
N ASN A 476 -9.17 2.49 27.92
CA ASN A 476 -8.64 2.79 29.24
C ASN A 476 -7.38 3.65 29.12
N ASP A 477 -7.50 4.95 29.33
CA ASP A 477 -6.37 5.88 29.38
C ASP A 477 -5.59 5.71 30.69
N LEU A 478 -4.33 5.29 30.57
CA LEU A 478 -3.40 5.04 31.67
C LEU A 478 -2.58 6.27 32.06
N SER A 479 -2.79 7.43 31.46
CA SER A 479 -1.98 8.63 31.69
C SER A 479 -1.92 9.06 33.16
N ALA A 480 -3.04 8.91 33.89
CA ALA A 480 -3.11 9.23 35.32
C ALA A 480 -2.59 8.13 36.24
N THR A 481 -2.62 6.86 35.81
CA THR A 481 -2.27 5.70 36.64
C THR A 481 -0.85 5.16 36.37
N SER A 482 -0.22 5.55 35.25
CA SER A 482 1.12 5.15 34.85
C SER A 482 1.98 6.35 34.43
N PRO A 483 2.16 7.35 35.33
CA PRO A 483 2.84 8.60 34.99
C PRO A 483 4.31 8.42 34.61
N GLU A 484 5.00 7.42 35.15
CA GLU A 484 6.40 7.14 34.83
C GLU A 484 6.53 6.68 33.36
N VAL A 485 5.69 5.75 32.92
CA VAL A 485 5.65 5.26 31.53
C VAL A 485 5.25 6.39 30.58
N LEU A 486 4.28 7.22 30.99
CA LEU A 486 3.87 8.37 30.21
C LEU A 486 5.02 9.34 29.94
N GLU A 487 5.77 9.73 30.97
CA GLU A 487 6.88 10.70 30.82
C GLU A 487 8.06 10.10 30.03
N GLU A 488 8.34 8.79 30.19
CA GLU A 488 9.34 8.10 29.36
C GLU A 488 8.97 8.15 27.88
N LEU A 489 7.78 7.69 27.53
CA LEU A 489 7.34 7.65 26.13
C LEU A 489 7.15 9.03 25.52
N LYS A 490 6.75 10.01 26.29
CA LYS A 490 6.67 11.41 25.88
C LYS A 490 8.06 11.98 25.57
N SER A 491 9.06 11.67 26.40
CA SER A 491 10.46 12.04 26.15
C SER A 491 10.97 11.42 24.86
N ASP A 492 10.74 10.13 24.64
CA ASP A 492 11.15 9.42 23.44
C ASP A 492 10.47 9.96 22.19
N PHE A 493 9.16 10.19 22.25
CA PHE A 493 8.41 10.80 21.17
C PHE A 493 8.93 12.17 20.79
N LEU A 494 9.16 13.05 21.78
CA LEU A 494 9.69 14.39 21.54
C LEU A 494 11.13 14.35 20.97
N ALA A 495 11.95 13.41 21.43
CA ALA A 495 13.28 13.21 20.87
C ALA A 495 13.23 12.70 19.40
N ALA A 496 12.30 11.78 19.08
CA ALA A 496 12.14 11.25 17.74
C ALA A 496 11.57 12.25 16.74
N THR A 497 10.63 13.11 17.18
CA THR A 497 9.93 14.06 16.31
C THR A 497 10.57 15.44 16.24
N GLY A 498 11.29 15.87 17.29
CA GLY A 498 11.94 17.18 17.36
C GLY A 498 11.00 18.33 17.04
N THR A 499 11.39 19.17 16.08
CA THR A 499 10.62 20.34 15.65
C THR A 499 9.43 20.02 14.73
N PHE A 500 9.28 18.76 14.31
CA PHE A 500 8.15 18.35 13.46
C PHE A 500 6.85 18.20 14.23
N TYR A 501 6.92 17.84 15.52
CA TYR A 501 5.72 17.81 16.36
C TYR A 501 5.18 19.22 16.58
N LYS A 502 3.90 19.42 16.24
CA LYS A 502 3.17 20.68 16.42
C LYS A 502 1.79 20.40 16.98
N THR A 503 1.33 21.21 17.90
CA THR A 503 -0.01 21.09 18.50
C THR A 503 -1.11 21.78 17.68
N ASP A 504 -0.74 22.71 16.80
CA ASP A 504 -1.66 23.54 16.00
C ASP A 504 -1.80 22.99 14.56
N VAL A 505 -2.01 21.70 14.44
CA VAL A 505 -2.27 21.06 13.13
C VAL A 505 -3.73 21.29 12.77
N LYS A 506 -3.98 21.90 11.62
CA LYS A 506 -5.32 21.97 11.03
C LYS A 506 -5.56 20.69 10.24
N GLU A 507 -6.61 19.97 10.59
CA GLU A 507 -7.09 18.86 9.75
C GLU A 507 -7.54 19.41 8.40
N GLU A 508 -7.23 18.68 7.34
CA GLU A 508 -7.86 18.92 6.04
C GLU A 508 -9.32 18.48 6.13
N GLU A 509 -10.24 19.39 5.82
CA GLU A 509 -11.65 19.02 5.71
C GLU A 509 -11.80 17.98 4.61
N LEU A 510 -12.47 16.87 4.93
CA LEU A 510 -12.92 15.90 3.91
C LEU A 510 -13.94 16.63 3.03
N LYS A 511 -13.50 17.05 1.83
CA LYS A 511 -14.30 17.81 0.89
C LYS A 511 -15.23 16.92 0.12
#